data_e5500b1cec6a8ccd3f8149633a90daf7
#
_entry.id   e5500b1cec6a8ccd3f8149633a90daf7
#
_cell.length_a   1.000
_cell.length_b   1.000
_cell.length_c   1.000
_cell.angle_alpha   90.00
_cell.angle_beta   90.00
_cell.angle_gamma   90.00
#
_symmetry.space_group_name_H-M   'P 1'
#
loop_
_entity.id
_entity.type
_entity.pdbx_description
1 polymer ?
#
loop_
_entity_poly.entity_id
_entity_poly.type
_entity_poly.pdbx_seq_one_letter_code
_entity_poly.pdbx_strand_id
1 'polypeptide(L)'
;MMTWLSVLALLLCLGGIVAVALGQTGKSTTTTTETKTDVKKASQFQVTGLGDSLTAGVGDTDGKGYVRRVIDTLEKDGTNVTLSNLAISGARSNQLLAQLGQKEIGQQVTNADVIFLTIGGNDLFRGGAALENLNAAEIQKNETAYLNNLEEIYKRIRELNKDAVVYHLGLYNPFVDVKNRVELANIASKWNMDTENLASKFSRVVYVPTYDYFILNGKKYLSSDHFHPNGAGYQLFADRLNSVMTTDGAGDGK
;
A
#
# COMPACT_ATOMS: atom_id res chain seq x y z
N MET A 1 -28.47 42.29 -25.12
CA MET A 1 -29.64 41.67 -25.72
C MET A 1 -29.67 40.23 -25.18
N MET A 2 -30.41 40.00 -24.09
CA MET A 2 -31.78 39.46 -23.99
C MET A 2 -31.90 38.15 -24.77
N THR A 3 -32.40 37.04 -24.26
CA THR A 3 -33.50 36.71 -23.30
C THR A 3 -33.36 35.25 -22.93
N TRP A 4 -33.45 34.81 -21.72
CA TRP A 4 -34.57 34.39 -20.88
C TRP A 4 -35.53 33.40 -21.55
N LEU A 5 -35.75 32.23 -20.91
CA LEU A 5 -36.99 31.60 -20.39
C LEU A 5 -36.76 30.09 -20.27
N SER A 6 -36.66 29.53 -19.07
CA SER A 6 -37.75 29.05 -18.20
C SER A 6 -38.82 28.21 -18.93
N VAL A 7 -39.03 26.94 -18.47
CA VAL A 7 -40.32 26.48 -18.01
C VAL A 7 -40.22 25.12 -17.30
N LEU A 8 -40.71 25.14 -16.14
CA LEU A 8 -41.14 24.10 -15.20
C LEU A 8 -42.29 23.24 -15.83
N ALA A 9 -42.29 21.95 -15.64
CA ALA A 9 -43.51 21.16 -15.76
C ALA A 9 -43.56 20.05 -14.70
N LEU A 10 -44.28 20.40 -13.67
CA LEU A 10 -44.83 19.51 -12.65
C LEU A 10 -46.17 18.98 -13.21
N LEU A 11 -46.42 17.70 -13.17
CA LEU A 11 -47.79 17.17 -13.23
C LEU A 11 -47.94 15.87 -12.44
N LEU A 12 -48.67 16.00 -11.39
CA LEU A 12 -49.36 15.03 -10.58
C LEU A 12 -50.38 14.23 -11.46
N CYS A 13 -50.51 12.93 -11.20
CA CYS A 13 -51.77 12.25 -11.40
C CYS A 13 -52.08 11.36 -10.22
N LEU A 14 -53.07 11.82 -9.52
CA LEU A 14 -53.85 11.14 -8.50
C LEU A 14 -54.89 10.21 -9.18
N GLY A 15 -55.19 9.11 -8.50
CA GLY A 15 -56.59 8.68 -8.49
C GLY A 15 -56.88 7.28 -9.02
N GLY A 16 -57.34 6.41 -8.15
CA GLY A 16 -58.02 5.17 -8.53
C GLY A 16 -58.23 4.21 -7.37
N ILE A 17 -59.05 4.64 -6.40
CA ILE A 17 -59.67 3.74 -5.42
C ILE A 17 -60.96 3.21 -6.06
N VAL A 18 -61.16 1.91 -6.10
CA VAL A 18 -62.51 1.29 -6.00
C VAL A 18 -62.40 0.00 -5.21
N ALA A 19 -63.23 -0.05 -4.22
CA ALA A 19 -63.39 -1.10 -3.25
C ALA A 19 -64.45 -2.14 -3.68
N VAL A 20 -64.43 -3.23 -2.92
CA VAL A 20 -65.57 -4.08 -2.48
C VAL A 20 -65.98 -5.22 -3.38
N ALA A 21 -65.82 -6.44 -2.88
CA ALA A 21 -66.93 -7.26 -2.36
C ALA A 21 -66.41 -8.58 -1.75
N LEU A 22 -66.63 -8.74 -0.52
CA LEU A 22 -67.17 -9.86 0.26
C LEU A 22 -67.20 -11.25 -0.41
N GLY A 23 -66.58 -12.23 0.23
CA GLY A 23 -66.95 -13.62 0.07
C GLY A 23 -65.95 -14.66 0.53
N GLN A 24 -66.08 -15.07 1.80
CA GLN A 24 -65.88 -16.41 2.35
C GLN A 24 -64.48 -17.04 2.51
N THR A 25 -64.11 -17.15 3.75
CA THR A 25 -63.58 -18.32 4.50
C THR A 25 -62.77 -19.36 3.72
N GLY A 26 -61.50 -19.35 4.01
CA GLY A 26 -60.57 -20.44 3.75
C GLY A 26 -59.29 -20.20 4.49
N LYS A 27 -59.20 -20.76 5.70
CA LYS A 27 -58.01 -20.75 6.54
C LYS A 27 -56.91 -21.55 5.84
N SER A 28 -55.99 -20.90 5.20
CA SER A 28 -54.73 -21.52 4.77
C SER A 28 -53.59 -20.73 5.40
N THR A 29 -53.04 -21.29 6.46
CA THR A 29 -51.85 -20.78 7.13
C THR A 29 -50.64 -21.12 6.27
N THR A 30 -50.32 -20.25 5.34
CA THR A 30 -49.04 -20.34 4.65
C THR A 30 -48.00 -19.67 5.54
N THR A 31 -47.32 -20.48 6.32
CA THR A 31 -46.10 -20.04 7.05
C THR A 31 -45.03 -19.80 5.99
N THR A 32 -44.90 -18.54 5.55
CA THR A 32 -43.74 -18.12 4.78
C THR A 32 -42.55 -18.08 5.73
N THR A 33 -41.83 -19.17 5.74
CA THR A 33 -40.50 -19.19 6.37
C THR A 33 -39.60 -18.30 5.50
N GLU A 34 -39.46 -17.03 5.89
CA GLU A 34 -38.36 -16.19 5.39
C GLU A 34 -37.07 -16.82 5.85
N THR A 35 -36.47 -17.62 4.99
CA THR A 35 -35.09 -18.04 5.14
C THR A 35 -34.24 -16.79 4.98
N LYS A 36 -33.94 -16.10 6.09
CA LYS A 36 -32.83 -15.16 6.13
C LYS A 36 -31.59 -15.96 5.80
N THR A 37 -31.23 -15.95 4.53
CA THR A 37 -29.88 -16.31 4.11
C THR A 37 -28.99 -15.22 4.72
N ASP A 38 -28.38 -15.50 5.86
CA ASP A 38 -27.23 -14.76 6.34
C ASP A 38 -26.15 -14.93 5.27
N VAL A 39 -26.11 -13.99 4.33
CA VAL A 39 -24.98 -13.81 3.43
C VAL A 39 -23.84 -13.40 4.36
N LYS A 40 -23.05 -14.37 4.78
CA LYS A 40 -21.81 -14.16 5.49
C LYS A 40 -21.00 -13.20 4.61
N LYS A 41 -20.98 -11.92 4.98
CA LYS A 41 -20.22 -10.90 4.26
C LYS A 41 -18.79 -11.42 4.23
N ALA A 42 -18.31 -11.80 3.05
CA ALA A 42 -16.95 -12.29 2.89
C ALA A 42 -16.03 -11.26 3.57
N SER A 43 -15.19 -11.71 4.48
CA SER A 43 -14.26 -10.84 5.20
C SER A 43 -13.41 -10.14 4.16
N GLN A 44 -13.44 -8.81 4.16
CA GLN A 44 -12.71 -7.99 3.23
C GLN A 44 -11.26 -7.90 3.71
N PHE A 45 -10.32 -8.32 2.87
CA PHE A 45 -8.89 -8.28 3.19
C PHE A 45 -8.38 -6.84 3.06
N GLN A 46 -7.90 -6.26 4.16
CA GLN A 46 -7.51 -4.86 4.24
C GLN A 46 -6.01 -4.69 4.00
N VAL A 47 -5.64 -3.96 2.97
CA VAL A 47 -4.25 -3.64 2.63
C VAL A 47 -4.00 -2.16 2.84
N THR A 48 -2.95 -1.83 3.60
CA THR A 48 -2.51 -0.45 3.80
C THR A 48 -1.11 -0.26 3.21
N GLY A 49 -0.96 0.72 2.31
CA GLY A 49 0.32 1.18 1.78
C GLY A 49 0.82 2.39 2.57
N LEU A 50 2.04 2.30 3.08
CA LEU A 50 2.72 3.38 3.81
C LEU A 50 4.06 3.68 3.16
N GLY A 51 4.55 4.89 3.29
CA GLY A 51 5.91 5.26 2.93
C GLY A 51 6.04 6.32 1.85
N ASP A 52 6.91 6.07 0.88
CA ASP A 52 7.36 7.07 -0.06
C ASP A 52 6.83 6.87 -1.50
N SER A 53 7.56 7.44 -2.48
CA SER A 53 7.20 7.39 -3.89
C SER A 53 7.11 5.97 -4.47
N LEU A 54 7.82 5.00 -3.91
CA LEU A 54 7.78 3.62 -4.38
C LEU A 54 6.43 2.97 -4.06
N THR A 55 5.94 3.12 -2.83
CA THR A 55 4.61 2.62 -2.46
C THR A 55 3.50 3.45 -3.13
N ALA A 56 3.74 4.74 -3.41
CA ALA A 56 2.83 5.56 -4.21
C ALA A 56 2.78 5.17 -5.70
N GLY A 57 3.77 4.40 -6.21
CA GLY A 57 3.82 3.92 -7.59
C GLY A 57 4.38 4.92 -8.59
N VAL A 58 5.18 5.89 -8.14
CA VAL A 58 5.80 6.91 -9.02
C VAL A 58 6.72 6.26 -10.05
N GLY A 59 6.63 6.69 -11.30
CA GLY A 59 7.41 6.14 -12.43
C GLY A 59 6.68 5.05 -13.23
N ASP A 60 5.61 4.48 -12.71
CA ASP A 60 4.77 3.52 -13.42
C ASP A 60 3.72 4.24 -14.27
N THR A 61 3.85 4.15 -15.60
CA THR A 61 2.89 4.77 -16.54
C THR A 61 1.50 4.19 -16.47
N ASP A 62 1.38 2.93 -15.97
CA ASP A 62 0.08 2.28 -15.77
C ASP A 62 -0.57 2.72 -14.43
N GLY A 63 0.15 3.47 -13.59
CA GLY A 63 -0.34 3.96 -12.31
C GLY A 63 -0.58 2.89 -11.25
N LYS A 64 -0.11 1.66 -11.46
CA LYS A 64 -0.34 0.54 -10.55
C LYS A 64 0.68 0.44 -9.43
N GLY A 65 1.93 0.77 -9.71
CA GLY A 65 3.04 0.47 -8.82
C GLY A 65 3.11 -1.02 -8.48
N TYR A 66 3.84 -1.40 -7.44
CA TYR A 66 3.87 -2.79 -6.98
C TYR A 66 2.61 -3.16 -6.17
N VAL A 67 2.07 -2.21 -5.41
CA VAL A 67 0.92 -2.45 -4.51
C VAL A 67 -0.29 -2.97 -5.28
N ARG A 68 -0.70 -2.25 -6.34
CA ARG A 68 -1.87 -2.66 -7.14
C ARG A 68 -1.61 -3.98 -7.87
N ARG A 69 -0.37 -4.25 -8.31
CA ARG A 69 -0.01 -5.51 -8.97
C ARG A 69 -0.12 -6.71 -8.03
N VAL A 70 0.27 -6.56 -6.76
CA VAL A 70 0.04 -7.60 -5.73
C VAL A 70 -1.45 -7.80 -5.50
N ILE A 71 -2.22 -6.72 -5.37
CA ILE A 71 -3.67 -6.81 -5.19
C ILE A 71 -4.34 -7.48 -6.39
N ASP A 72 -3.94 -7.15 -7.62
CA ASP A 72 -4.46 -7.80 -8.83
C ASP A 72 -4.24 -9.33 -8.80
N THR A 73 -3.16 -9.80 -8.17
CA THR A 73 -2.90 -11.24 -7.96
C THR A 73 -3.85 -11.81 -6.91
N LEU A 74 -3.97 -11.18 -5.75
CA LEU A 74 -4.88 -11.63 -4.68
C LEU A 74 -6.35 -11.67 -5.14
N GLU A 75 -6.78 -10.68 -5.92
CA GLU A 75 -8.14 -10.63 -6.47
C GLU A 75 -8.40 -11.73 -7.51
N LYS A 76 -7.40 -12.09 -8.32
CA LYS A 76 -7.49 -13.24 -9.25
C LYS A 76 -7.64 -14.56 -8.50
N ASP A 77 -7.05 -14.67 -7.32
CA ASP A 77 -7.15 -15.84 -6.44
C ASP A 77 -8.44 -15.83 -5.61
N GLY A 78 -9.34 -14.87 -5.86
CA GLY A 78 -10.67 -14.78 -5.24
C GLY A 78 -10.72 -14.00 -3.93
N THR A 79 -9.64 -13.34 -3.53
CA THR A 79 -9.61 -12.50 -2.33
C THR A 79 -10.29 -11.16 -2.61
N ASN A 80 -11.24 -10.76 -1.75
CA ASN A 80 -11.87 -9.43 -1.83
C ASN A 80 -11.01 -8.41 -1.07
N VAL A 81 -10.28 -7.54 -1.78
CA VAL A 81 -9.29 -6.63 -1.19
C VAL A 81 -9.80 -5.19 -1.14
N THR A 82 -9.55 -4.53 -0.01
CA THR A 82 -9.66 -3.07 0.13
C THR A 82 -8.29 -2.47 0.31
N LEU A 83 -7.94 -1.50 -0.52
CA LEU A 83 -6.67 -0.78 -0.46
C LEU A 83 -6.83 0.62 0.12
N SER A 84 -6.01 0.94 1.13
CA SER A 84 -5.72 2.29 1.59
C SER A 84 -4.25 2.62 1.31
N ASN A 85 -3.95 3.22 0.15
CA ASN A 85 -2.58 3.66 -0.15
C ASN A 85 -2.36 5.08 0.39
N LEU A 86 -1.60 5.20 1.47
CA LEU A 86 -1.34 6.41 2.23
C LEU A 86 0.10 6.92 2.04
N ALA A 87 0.83 6.35 1.09
CA ALA A 87 2.20 6.72 0.79
C ALA A 87 2.30 8.14 0.22
N ILE A 88 3.34 8.86 0.61
CA ILE A 88 3.58 10.24 0.19
C ILE A 88 4.91 10.31 -0.57
N SER A 89 4.85 10.69 -1.85
CA SER A 89 6.06 10.85 -2.66
C SER A 89 7.05 11.83 -2.00
N GLY A 90 8.31 11.43 -1.91
CA GLY A 90 9.36 12.22 -1.27
C GLY A 90 9.41 12.11 0.26
N ALA A 91 8.52 11.35 0.89
CA ALA A 91 8.49 11.20 2.34
C ALA A 91 9.80 10.63 2.88
N ARG A 92 10.25 11.16 4.02
CA ARG A 92 11.32 10.66 4.85
C ARG A 92 10.77 9.97 6.08
N SER A 93 11.62 9.21 6.76
CA SER A 93 11.23 8.44 7.95
C SER A 93 10.57 9.29 9.05
N ASN A 94 11.08 10.49 9.32
CA ASN A 94 10.49 11.40 10.31
C ASN A 94 9.08 11.88 9.91
N GLN A 95 8.82 12.05 8.61
CA GLN A 95 7.51 12.46 8.11
C GLN A 95 6.50 11.32 8.18
N LEU A 96 6.91 10.09 7.85
CA LEU A 96 6.08 8.91 8.03
C LEU A 96 5.74 8.67 9.50
N LEU A 97 6.71 8.84 10.42
CA LEU A 97 6.47 8.74 11.85
C LEU A 97 5.44 9.77 12.32
N ALA A 98 5.54 11.02 11.87
CA ALA A 98 4.55 12.06 12.16
C ALA A 98 3.17 11.73 11.56
N GLN A 99 3.13 11.16 10.35
CA GLN A 99 1.89 10.72 9.68
C GLN A 99 1.16 9.65 10.50
N LEU A 100 1.87 8.68 11.07
CA LEU A 100 1.30 7.64 11.95
C LEU A 100 0.69 8.18 13.25
N GLY A 101 0.98 9.42 13.63
CA GLY A 101 0.33 10.13 14.73
C GLY A 101 -1.07 10.67 14.40
N GLN A 102 -1.45 10.73 13.12
CA GLN A 102 -2.76 11.23 12.69
C GLN A 102 -3.82 10.16 12.91
N LYS A 103 -4.98 10.57 13.42
CA LYS A 103 -6.07 9.65 13.81
C LYS A 103 -6.57 8.82 12.63
N GLU A 104 -6.78 9.44 11.49
CA GLU A 104 -7.30 8.81 10.28
C GLU A 104 -6.32 7.77 9.72
N ILE A 105 -5.04 8.07 9.77
CA ILE A 105 -3.96 7.14 9.35
C ILE A 105 -3.87 5.98 10.34
N GLY A 106 -3.88 6.28 11.65
CA GLY A 106 -3.90 5.26 12.70
C GLY A 106 -5.06 4.28 12.55
N GLN A 107 -6.25 4.74 12.16
CA GLN A 107 -7.41 3.90 11.91
C GLN A 107 -7.18 2.91 10.75
N GLN A 108 -6.56 3.36 9.66
CA GLN A 108 -6.25 2.48 8.51
C GLN A 108 -5.22 1.41 8.91
N VAL A 109 -4.20 1.78 9.69
CA VAL A 109 -3.20 0.84 10.22
C VAL A 109 -3.84 -0.16 11.17
N THR A 110 -4.75 0.28 12.05
CA THR A 110 -5.47 -0.60 12.99
C THR A 110 -6.28 -1.67 12.28
N ASN A 111 -6.89 -1.33 11.15
CA ASN A 111 -7.76 -2.23 10.40
C ASN A 111 -7.03 -3.10 9.36
N ALA A 112 -5.74 -2.88 9.15
CA ALA A 112 -4.98 -3.59 8.11
C ALA A 112 -4.73 -5.06 8.47
N ASP A 113 -4.88 -5.95 7.49
CA ASP A 113 -4.37 -7.33 7.55
C ASP A 113 -2.90 -7.37 7.11
N VAL A 114 -2.57 -6.53 6.11
CA VAL A 114 -1.22 -6.39 5.55
C VAL A 114 -0.87 -4.91 5.39
N ILE A 115 0.38 -4.59 5.70
CA ILE A 115 0.96 -3.27 5.50
C ILE A 115 2.15 -3.40 4.54
N PHE A 116 2.11 -2.71 3.41
CA PHE A 116 3.27 -2.54 2.54
C PHE A 116 3.99 -1.24 2.89
N LEU A 117 5.31 -1.32 3.04
CA LEU A 117 6.13 -0.21 3.50
C LEU A 117 7.36 -0.03 2.61
N THR A 118 7.59 1.21 2.17
CA THR A 118 8.87 1.66 1.61
C THR A 118 9.26 2.98 2.28
N ILE A 119 10.46 3.07 2.81
CA ILE A 119 10.98 4.31 3.42
C ILE A 119 12.51 4.25 3.53
N GLY A 120 13.16 5.40 3.55
CA GLY A 120 14.59 5.52 3.78
C GLY A 120 15.38 5.98 2.55
N GLY A 121 14.85 5.80 1.34
CA GLY A 121 15.52 6.29 0.13
C GLY A 121 15.70 7.82 0.14
N ASN A 122 14.70 8.56 0.60
CA ASN A 122 14.77 10.01 0.72
C ASN A 122 15.61 10.48 1.93
N ASP A 123 15.75 9.64 2.96
CA ASP A 123 16.66 9.89 4.09
C ASP A 123 18.12 9.80 3.62
N LEU A 124 18.44 8.79 2.80
CA LEU A 124 19.77 8.56 2.26
C LEU A 124 20.12 9.56 1.16
N PHE A 125 19.30 9.64 0.10
CA PHE A 125 19.68 10.35 -1.13
C PHE A 125 19.29 11.83 -1.15
N ARG A 126 18.38 12.28 -0.26
CA ARG A 126 17.98 13.69 -0.12
C ARG A 126 17.58 14.36 -1.45
N GLY A 127 16.80 13.66 -2.25
CA GLY A 127 16.38 14.15 -3.57
C GLY A 127 17.52 14.26 -4.58
N GLY A 128 18.60 13.50 -4.42
CA GLY A 128 19.77 13.49 -5.31
C GLY A 128 20.95 14.32 -4.81
N ALA A 129 20.78 15.20 -3.82
CA ALA A 129 21.88 16.04 -3.31
C ALA A 129 23.06 15.23 -2.76
N ALA A 130 22.81 14.04 -2.19
CA ALA A 130 23.85 13.15 -1.72
C ALA A 130 24.68 12.52 -2.84
N LEU A 131 24.18 12.50 -4.08
CA LEU A 131 24.89 11.92 -5.22
C LEU A 131 26.05 12.77 -5.70
N GLU A 132 25.94 14.09 -5.52
CA GLU A 132 26.97 15.04 -5.95
C GLU A 132 28.11 15.17 -4.93
N ASN A 133 27.81 14.94 -3.64
CA ASN A 133 28.78 15.07 -2.56
C ASN A 133 28.54 13.97 -1.50
N LEU A 134 29.24 12.85 -1.66
CA LEU A 134 29.23 11.73 -0.70
C LEU A 134 30.06 12.09 0.54
N ASN A 135 29.39 12.66 1.53
CA ASN A 135 30.01 12.93 2.82
C ASN A 135 29.70 11.79 3.81
N ALA A 136 30.70 10.98 4.13
CA ALA A 136 30.54 9.81 4.99
C ALA A 136 29.96 10.15 6.38
N ALA A 137 30.34 11.28 6.97
CA ALA A 137 29.82 11.70 8.28
C ALA A 137 28.33 12.10 8.19
N GLU A 138 27.94 12.74 7.10
CA GLU A 138 26.53 13.10 6.86
C GLU A 138 25.69 11.85 6.58
N ILE A 139 26.17 10.92 5.77
CA ILE A 139 25.52 9.63 5.50
C ILE A 139 25.29 8.87 6.81
N GLN A 140 26.32 8.75 7.65
CA GLN A 140 26.22 8.08 8.95
C GLN A 140 25.21 8.76 9.87
N LYS A 141 25.19 10.10 9.91
CA LYS A 141 24.20 10.88 10.67
C LYS A 141 22.78 10.61 10.18
N ASN A 142 22.57 10.60 8.86
CA ASN A 142 21.27 10.35 8.26
C ASN A 142 20.80 8.92 8.51
N GLU A 143 21.70 7.93 8.42
CA GLU A 143 21.43 6.53 8.71
C GLU A 143 21.00 6.34 10.18
N THR A 144 21.72 6.94 11.11
CA THR A 144 21.37 6.88 12.54
C THR A 144 19.99 7.48 12.79
N ALA A 145 19.69 8.64 12.21
CA ALA A 145 18.39 9.29 12.35
C ALA A 145 17.27 8.43 11.72
N TYR A 146 17.52 7.86 10.54
CA TYR A 146 16.59 6.96 9.86
C TYR A 146 16.27 5.72 10.70
N LEU A 147 17.29 5.02 11.20
CA LEU A 147 17.11 3.80 12.00
C LEU A 147 16.33 4.07 13.29
N ASN A 148 16.61 5.20 13.97
CA ASN A 148 15.84 5.61 15.14
C ASN A 148 14.37 5.87 14.80
N ASN A 149 14.10 6.59 13.71
CA ASN A 149 12.74 6.84 13.26
C ASN A 149 12.03 5.53 12.83
N LEU A 150 12.76 4.64 12.14
CA LEU A 150 12.20 3.36 11.69
C LEU A 150 11.83 2.45 12.86
N GLU A 151 12.65 2.44 13.92
CA GLU A 151 12.33 1.73 15.15
C GLU A 151 11.01 2.24 15.77
N GLU A 152 10.84 3.56 15.86
CA GLU A 152 9.61 4.17 16.35
C GLU A 152 8.41 3.93 15.41
N ILE A 153 8.62 3.90 14.09
CA ILE A 153 7.59 3.53 13.10
C ILE A 153 7.10 2.10 13.37
N TYR A 154 8.01 1.14 13.53
CA TYR A 154 7.63 -0.25 13.81
C TYR A 154 6.92 -0.37 15.17
N LYS A 155 7.41 0.29 16.22
CA LYS A 155 6.73 0.34 17.53
C LYS A 155 5.33 0.89 17.38
N ARG A 156 5.18 2.02 16.68
CA ARG A 156 3.87 2.65 16.49
C ARG A 156 2.90 1.78 15.71
N ILE A 157 3.36 1.11 14.65
CA ILE A 157 2.54 0.14 13.92
C ILE A 157 2.10 -1.00 14.84
N ARG A 158 2.99 -1.56 15.68
CA ARG A 158 2.67 -2.65 16.61
C ARG A 158 1.73 -2.22 17.75
N GLU A 159 1.81 -0.97 18.20
CA GLU A 159 0.84 -0.40 19.15
C GLU A 159 -0.56 -0.30 18.55
N LEU A 160 -0.66 0.10 17.29
CA LEU A 160 -1.93 0.25 16.58
C LEU A 160 -2.49 -1.09 16.12
N ASN A 161 -1.63 -2.02 15.70
CA ASN A 161 -2.00 -3.31 15.13
C ASN A 161 -0.93 -4.36 15.43
N LYS A 162 -1.27 -5.34 16.27
CA LYS A 162 -0.38 -6.44 16.66
C LYS A 162 -0.34 -7.57 15.62
N ASP A 163 -1.37 -7.64 14.78
CA ASP A 163 -1.64 -8.81 13.93
C ASP A 163 -1.26 -8.61 12.46
N ALA A 164 -1.29 -7.38 11.95
CA ALA A 164 -0.91 -7.11 10.56
C ALA A 164 0.52 -7.55 10.25
N VAL A 165 0.71 -8.20 9.11
CA VAL A 165 2.06 -8.44 8.59
C VAL A 165 2.56 -7.18 7.89
N VAL A 166 3.74 -6.71 8.25
CA VAL A 166 4.41 -5.58 7.59
C VAL A 166 5.45 -6.13 6.63
N TYR A 167 5.28 -5.90 5.34
CA TYR A 167 6.29 -6.18 4.33
C TYR A 167 7.04 -4.89 4.01
N HIS A 168 8.27 -4.79 4.50
CA HIS A 168 9.15 -3.65 4.27
C HIS A 168 10.10 -3.95 3.12
N LEU A 169 9.88 -3.31 1.97
CA LEU A 169 10.77 -3.44 0.81
C LEU A 169 12.03 -2.60 1.02
N GLY A 170 13.18 -3.24 0.87
CA GLY A 170 14.47 -2.59 0.95
C GLY A 170 14.76 -1.66 -0.24
N LEU A 171 15.83 -0.90 -0.14
CA LEU A 171 16.29 -0.04 -1.22
C LEU A 171 16.85 -0.87 -2.37
N TYR A 172 16.44 -0.55 -3.59
CA TYR A 172 17.13 -0.98 -4.81
C TYR A 172 18.25 0.00 -5.17
N ASN A 173 19.08 -0.36 -6.14
CA ASN A 173 20.15 0.52 -6.60
C ASN A 173 19.86 1.07 -8.00
N PRO A 174 19.37 2.33 -8.13
CA PRO A 174 19.14 2.95 -9.43
C PRO A 174 20.43 3.49 -10.07
N PHE A 175 21.55 3.54 -9.35
CA PHE A 175 22.77 4.26 -9.74
C PHE A 175 23.79 3.39 -10.46
N VAL A 176 23.36 2.68 -11.52
CA VAL A 176 24.24 1.75 -12.27
C VAL A 176 25.24 2.47 -13.17
N ASP A 177 24.97 3.72 -13.58
CA ASP A 177 25.74 4.47 -14.58
C ASP A 177 26.36 5.76 -14.08
N VAL A 178 26.37 6.00 -12.76
CA VAL A 178 26.99 7.20 -12.20
C VAL A 178 28.45 6.96 -11.83
N LYS A 179 29.22 8.05 -11.77
CA LYS A 179 30.68 7.99 -11.49
C LYS A 179 31.01 7.24 -10.21
N ASN A 180 30.22 7.45 -9.14
CA ASN A 180 30.45 6.89 -7.80
C ASN A 180 29.60 5.62 -7.55
N ARG A 181 29.26 4.88 -8.61
CA ARG A 181 28.34 3.73 -8.51
C ARG A 181 28.75 2.67 -7.48
N VAL A 182 30.06 2.39 -7.33
CA VAL A 182 30.54 1.37 -6.37
C VAL A 182 30.35 1.84 -4.94
N GLU A 183 30.66 3.10 -4.66
CA GLU A 183 30.49 3.68 -3.34
C GLU A 183 29.01 3.77 -2.96
N LEU A 184 28.15 4.24 -3.88
CA LEU A 184 26.69 4.27 -3.70
C LEU A 184 26.10 2.87 -3.49
N ALA A 185 26.62 1.87 -4.22
CA ALA A 185 26.24 0.48 -4.05
C ALA A 185 26.57 -0.04 -2.63
N ASN A 186 27.77 0.25 -2.14
CA ASN A 186 28.18 -0.15 -0.79
C ASN A 186 27.34 0.55 0.28
N ILE A 187 27.06 1.83 0.12
CA ILE A 187 26.21 2.61 1.04
C ILE A 187 24.79 2.02 1.07
N ALA A 188 24.18 1.79 -0.08
CA ALA A 188 22.83 1.23 -0.15
C ALA A 188 22.77 -0.21 0.41
N SER A 189 23.80 -1.02 0.17
CA SER A 189 23.89 -2.38 0.73
C SER A 189 24.01 -2.35 2.26
N LYS A 190 24.83 -1.46 2.81
CA LYS A 190 24.94 -1.30 4.27
C LYS A 190 23.62 -0.82 4.88
N TRP A 191 22.99 0.17 4.26
CA TRP A 191 21.68 0.69 4.68
C TRP A 191 20.61 -0.41 4.72
N ASN A 192 20.56 -1.24 3.69
CA ASN A 192 19.67 -2.37 3.61
C ASN A 192 19.93 -3.40 4.71
N MET A 193 21.19 -3.73 4.96
CA MET A 193 21.61 -4.65 6.02
C MET A 193 21.18 -4.14 7.41
N ASP A 194 21.38 -2.87 7.70
CA ASP A 194 21.01 -2.27 8.99
C ASP A 194 19.47 -2.17 9.13
N THR A 195 18.76 -1.91 8.03
CA THR A 195 17.29 -1.94 7.98
C THR A 195 16.75 -3.35 8.27
N GLU A 196 17.30 -4.39 7.62
CA GLU A 196 16.94 -5.79 7.83
C GLU A 196 17.23 -6.24 9.26
N ASN A 197 18.42 -5.90 9.80
CA ASN A 197 18.79 -6.17 11.18
C ASN A 197 17.83 -5.53 12.19
N LEU A 198 17.33 -4.34 11.90
CA LEU A 198 16.32 -3.69 12.74
C LEU A 198 14.96 -4.37 12.59
N ALA A 199 14.51 -4.65 11.36
CA ALA A 199 13.25 -5.31 11.08
C ALA A 199 13.13 -6.66 11.78
N SER A 200 14.22 -7.45 11.82
CA SER A 200 14.29 -8.77 12.46
C SER A 200 13.99 -8.77 13.96
N LYS A 201 14.07 -7.60 14.62
CA LYS A 201 13.75 -7.45 16.05
C LYS A 201 12.25 -7.31 16.32
N PHE A 202 11.45 -7.14 15.29
CA PHE A 202 10.00 -6.93 15.40
C PHE A 202 9.23 -8.13 14.86
N SER A 203 8.30 -8.64 15.65
CA SER A 203 7.41 -9.71 15.21
C SER A 203 6.54 -9.25 14.04
N ARG A 204 6.30 -10.14 13.06
CA ARG A 204 5.47 -9.89 11.89
C ARG A 204 5.92 -8.68 11.03
N VAL A 205 7.24 -8.39 11.04
CA VAL A 205 7.89 -7.49 10.10
C VAL A 205 8.80 -8.34 9.22
N VAL A 206 8.49 -8.39 7.93
CA VAL A 206 9.23 -9.14 6.92
C VAL A 206 9.97 -8.13 6.05
N TYR A 207 11.30 -8.18 6.11
CA TYR A 207 12.12 -7.41 5.18
C TYR A 207 12.16 -8.11 3.82
N VAL A 208 11.88 -7.35 2.76
CA VAL A 208 11.82 -7.86 1.38
C VAL A 208 12.93 -7.20 0.56
N PRO A 209 14.03 -7.91 0.25
CA PRO A 209 15.14 -7.33 -0.51
C PRO A 209 14.72 -7.08 -1.96
N THR A 210 15.17 -5.94 -2.51
CA THR A 210 14.90 -5.55 -3.91
C THR A 210 16.16 -5.13 -4.66
N TYR A 211 17.30 -5.10 -3.97
CA TYR A 211 18.56 -4.60 -4.47
C TYR A 211 19.09 -5.36 -5.68
N ASP A 212 18.98 -6.68 -5.68
CA ASP A 212 19.49 -7.60 -6.68
C ASP A 212 18.87 -7.41 -8.07
N TYR A 213 17.62 -6.99 -8.14
CA TYR A 213 16.92 -6.85 -9.43
C TYR A 213 17.51 -5.81 -10.37
N PHE A 214 18.15 -4.78 -9.83
CA PHE A 214 18.66 -3.66 -10.61
C PHE A 214 20.16 -3.76 -10.93
N ILE A 215 20.88 -4.76 -10.38
CA ILE A 215 22.34 -4.87 -10.53
C ILE A 215 22.76 -5.07 -12.00
N LEU A 216 22.10 -5.97 -12.73
CA LEU A 216 22.52 -6.35 -14.08
C LEU A 216 21.82 -5.54 -15.18
N ASN A 217 20.58 -5.14 -14.98
CA ASN A 217 19.75 -4.54 -16.01
C ASN A 217 18.96 -3.32 -15.50
N GLY A 218 19.53 -2.54 -14.58
CA GLY A 218 18.84 -1.44 -13.90
C GLY A 218 18.12 -0.50 -14.86
N LYS A 219 18.77 -0.07 -15.95
CA LYS A 219 18.17 0.82 -16.96
C LYS A 219 16.86 0.30 -17.56
N LYS A 220 16.74 -1.01 -17.75
CA LYS A 220 15.53 -1.62 -18.31
C LYS A 220 14.32 -1.44 -17.41
N TYR A 221 14.56 -1.34 -16.11
CA TYR A 221 13.55 -1.33 -15.06
C TYR A 221 13.28 0.05 -14.46
N LEU A 222 14.01 1.08 -14.92
CA LEU A 222 13.81 2.47 -14.49
C LEU A 222 12.90 3.22 -15.47
N SER A 223 12.17 4.18 -14.94
CA SER A 223 11.37 5.14 -15.69
C SER A 223 12.25 6.20 -16.37
N SER A 224 11.63 7.14 -17.06
CA SER A 224 12.34 8.22 -17.77
C SER A 224 13.11 9.16 -16.85
N ASP A 225 12.84 9.17 -15.55
CA ASP A 225 13.58 9.94 -14.56
C ASP A 225 14.89 9.27 -14.11
N HIS A 226 15.18 8.07 -14.60
CA HIS A 226 16.36 7.28 -14.27
C HIS A 226 16.53 6.96 -12.78
N PHE A 227 15.46 7.08 -12.03
CA PHE A 227 15.45 6.88 -10.59
C PHE A 227 14.34 5.93 -10.13
N HIS A 228 13.07 6.25 -10.42
CA HIS A 228 11.96 5.38 -10.03
C HIS A 228 11.83 4.17 -10.96
N PRO A 229 11.34 3.03 -10.45
CA PRO A 229 11.01 1.89 -11.30
C PRO A 229 9.92 2.24 -12.32
N ASN A 230 10.02 1.68 -13.51
CA ASN A 230 8.92 1.63 -14.47
C ASN A 230 7.98 0.45 -14.18
N GLY A 231 6.94 0.26 -14.99
CA GLY A 231 5.99 -0.84 -14.79
C GLY A 231 6.64 -2.22 -14.71
N ALA A 232 7.71 -2.49 -15.49
CA ALA A 232 8.44 -3.75 -15.43
C ALA A 232 9.27 -3.88 -14.13
N GLY A 233 9.84 -2.78 -13.64
CA GLY A 233 10.54 -2.75 -12.35
C GLY A 233 9.59 -2.99 -11.17
N TYR A 234 8.42 -2.37 -11.19
CA TYR A 234 7.40 -2.62 -10.19
C TYR A 234 6.81 -4.04 -10.25
N GLN A 235 6.78 -4.65 -11.43
CA GLN A 235 6.38 -6.06 -11.54
C GLN A 235 7.35 -6.98 -10.79
N LEU A 236 8.67 -6.73 -10.86
CA LEU A 236 9.66 -7.51 -10.10
C LEU A 236 9.42 -7.40 -8.59
N PHE A 237 9.08 -6.20 -8.09
CA PHE A 237 8.74 -6.02 -6.67
C PHE A 237 7.48 -6.79 -6.28
N ALA A 238 6.45 -6.73 -7.12
CA ALA A 238 5.21 -7.45 -6.90
C ALA A 238 5.43 -8.98 -6.91
N ASP A 239 6.21 -9.49 -7.85
CA ASP A 239 6.52 -10.92 -7.95
C ASP A 239 7.26 -11.42 -6.70
N ARG A 240 8.22 -10.63 -6.18
CA ARG A 240 8.93 -10.96 -4.94
C ARG A 240 7.99 -10.95 -3.73
N LEU A 241 7.14 -9.94 -3.62
CA LEU A 241 6.14 -9.88 -2.56
C LEU A 241 5.18 -11.07 -2.63
N ASN A 242 4.65 -11.39 -3.80
CA ASN A 242 3.77 -12.54 -3.98
C ASN A 242 4.45 -13.84 -3.55
N SER A 243 5.76 -14.02 -3.86
CA SER A 243 6.49 -15.22 -3.46
C SER A 243 6.66 -15.35 -1.94
N VAL A 244 6.87 -14.23 -1.25
CA VAL A 244 7.00 -14.21 0.22
C VAL A 244 5.64 -14.37 0.91
N MET A 245 4.60 -13.70 0.39
CA MET A 245 3.24 -13.78 0.95
C MET A 245 2.62 -15.17 0.83
N THR A 246 2.93 -15.94 -0.21
CA THR A 246 2.41 -17.30 -0.38
C THR A 246 2.99 -18.30 0.61
N THR A 247 4.17 -18.02 1.17
CA THR A 247 4.80 -18.89 2.19
C THR A 247 4.28 -18.62 3.59
N ASP A 248 3.86 -17.37 3.90
CA ASP A 248 3.51 -16.96 5.26
C ASP A 248 2.00 -16.73 5.47
N GLY A 249 1.22 -16.53 4.41
CA GLY A 249 -0.18 -16.08 4.51
C GLY A 249 -1.26 -17.11 4.16
N ALA A 250 -0.90 -18.24 3.58
CA ALA A 250 -1.88 -19.23 3.11
C ALA A 250 -2.18 -20.37 4.12
N GLY A 251 -1.60 -20.32 5.28
CA GLY A 251 -1.64 -21.46 6.17
C GLY A 251 -2.04 -21.18 7.60
N ASP A 252 -3.12 -20.50 7.96
CA ASP A 252 -3.78 -20.73 9.25
C ASP A 252 -5.06 -19.90 9.41
N GLY A 253 -5.97 -20.11 8.47
CA GLY A 253 -7.38 -19.81 8.69
C GLY A 253 -8.06 -21.01 9.36
N LYS A 254 -7.76 -21.28 10.63
CA LYS A 254 -8.59 -22.15 11.47
C LYS A 254 -8.96 -21.46 12.75
#